data_a16b9166f9f003205e2204e808d693bf
#
_entry.id   a16b9166f9f003205e2204e808d693bf
#
_cell.length_a   1.000
_cell.length_b   1.000
_cell.length_c   1.000
_cell.angle_alpha   90.00
_cell.angle_beta   90.00
_cell.angle_gamma   90.00
#
_symmetry.space_group_name_H-M   'P 1'
#
loop_
_entity.id
_entity.type
_entity.pdbx_description
1 polymer ?
#
loop_
_entity_poly.entity_id
_entity_poly.type
_entity_poly.pdbx_seq_one_letter_code
_entity_poly.pdbx_strand_id
1 'polypeptide(L)'
;MEINGIAHTFVTVGDFDLSRAFYSKLLPFLGMKNVMDIPGTYYCVGGRTGFAIREAPEENRGDGFDQNRIGLHHICFRARTREDVDEAHAFVKDLGAEIVHGPEEAMWAPGYYSILFEDPDGIRLEINFVPGKGLLK
;
A
#
# COMPACT_ATOMS: atom_id res chain seq x y z
N MET A 1 -9.24 24.75 11.44
CA MET A 1 -9.88 23.54 10.86
C MET A 1 -8.89 22.39 11.01
N GLU A 2 -9.34 21.23 11.42
CA GLU A 2 -8.55 20.02 11.51
C GLU A 2 -9.10 18.97 10.55
N ILE A 3 -8.20 18.22 9.91
CA ILE A 3 -8.59 17.09 9.07
C ILE A 3 -8.61 15.81 9.93
N ASN A 4 -9.45 14.86 9.55
CA ASN A 4 -9.54 13.55 10.22
C ASN A 4 -8.82 12.43 9.42
N GLY A 5 -7.62 12.75 8.94
CA GLY A 5 -6.78 11.82 8.18
C GLY A 5 -7.01 11.88 6.66
N ILE A 6 -6.49 10.87 5.97
CA ILE A 6 -6.64 10.70 4.52
C ILE A 6 -7.88 9.86 4.25
N ALA A 7 -8.84 10.39 3.47
CA ALA A 7 -10.08 9.69 3.16
C ALA A 7 -9.85 8.52 2.20
N HIS A 8 -9.10 8.76 1.13
CA HIS A 8 -8.77 7.71 0.15
C HIS A 8 -7.52 8.06 -0.65
N THR A 9 -6.92 7.02 -1.22
CA THR A 9 -5.81 7.11 -2.17
C THR A 9 -6.19 6.35 -3.43
N PHE A 10 -5.98 6.94 -4.60
CA PHE A 10 -6.11 6.29 -5.90
C PHE A 10 -4.74 6.19 -6.54
N VAL A 11 -4.37 5.00 -7.00
CA VAL A 11 -3.18 4.77 -7.81
C VAL A 11 -3.59 4.33 -9.20
N THR A 12 -2.88 4.83 -10.20
CA THR A 12 -3.07 4.45 -11.60
C THR A 12 -2.10 3.31 -11.91
N VAL A 13 -2.62 2.22 -12.52
CA VAL A 13 -1.87 0.99 -12.80
C VAL A 13 -1.82 0.72 -14.29
N GLY A 14 -0.72 0.13 -14.76
CA GLY A 14 -0.48 -0.13 -16.17
C GLY A 14 -1.30 -1.32 -16.68
N ASP A 15 -1.12 -2.50 -16.08
CA ASP A 15 -1.91 -3.70 -16.34
C ASP A 15 -2.97 -3.87 -15.25
N PHE A 16 -4.20 -3.50 -15.57
CA PHE A 16 -5.29 -3.51 -14.60
C PHE A 16 -5.61 -4.93 -14.10
N ASP A 17 -5.64 -5.93 -14.96
CA ASP A 17 -5.98 -7.31 -14.58
C ASP A 17 -4.91 -7.88 -13.63
N LEU A 18 -3.64 -7.65 -13.92
CA LEU A 18 -2.53 -8.07 -13.07
C LEU A 18 -2.57 -7.36 -11.71
N SER A 19 -2.77 -6.05 -11.72
CA SER A 19 -2.85 -5.24 -10.49
C SER A 19 -4.10 -5.58 -9.68
N ARG A 20 -5.25 -5.81 -10.34
CA ARG A 20 -6.48 -6.25 -9.67
C ARG A 20 -6.28 -7.61 -9.00
N ALA A 21 -5.60 -8.55 -9.65
CA ALA A 21 -5.28 -9.85 -9.05
C ALA A 21 -4.41 -9.72 -7.79
N PHE A 22 -3.48 -8.77 -7.78
CA PHE A 22 -2.64 -8.44 -6.63
C PHE A 22 -3.43 -7.77 -5.50
N TYR A 23 -4.08 -6.65 -5.79
CA TYR A 23 -4.78 -5.84 -4.78
C TYR A 23 -6.05 -6.51 -4.23
N SER A 24 -6.72 -7.37 -5.00
CA SER A 24 -7.87 -8.14 -4.52
C SER A 24 -7.52 -9.19 -3.47
N LYS A 25 -6.25 -9.53 -3.33
CA LYS A 25 -5.72 -10.36 -2.26
C LYS A 25 -5.13 -9.51 -1.13
N LEU A 26 -4.35 -8.49 -1.45
CA LEU A 26 -3.67 -7.64 -0.47
C LEU A 26 -4.67 -6.84 0.38
N LEU A 27 -5.59 -6.12 -0.23
CA LEU A 27 -6.45 -5.19 0.51
C LEU A 27 -7.40 -5.90 1.49
N PRO A 28 -8.06 -7.03 1.15
CA PRO A 28 -8.81 -7.81 2.12
C PRO A 28 -7.94 -8.40 3.24
N PHE A 29 -6.72 -8.83 2.95
CA PHE A 29 -5.76 -9.26 3.97
C PHE A 29 -5.47 -8.13 4.98
N LEU A 30 -5.37 -6.88 4.51
CA LEU A 30 -5.21 -5.69 5.36
C LEU A 30 -6.52 -5.27 6.07
N GLY A 31 -7.58 -6.08 5.99
CA GLY A 31 -8.87 -5.82 6.66
C GLY A 31 -9.79 -4.85 5.92
N MET A 32 -9.49 -4.52 4.67
CA MET A 32 -10.32 -3.64 3.85
C MET A 32 -11.40 -4.44 3.09
N LYS A 33 -12.59 -3.86 2.98
CA LYS A 33 -13.72 -4.45 2.23
C LYS A 33 -13.79 -3.85 0.83
N ASN A 34 -13.97 -4.72 -0.17
CA ASN A 34 -14.28 -4.25 -1.51
C ASN A 34 -15.66 -3.60 -1.55
N VAL A 35 -15.74 -2.40 -2.10
CA VAL A 35 -16.97 -1.63 -2.25
C VAL A 35 -17.26 -1.27 -3.71
N MET A 36 -16.27 -1.44 -4.61
CA MET A 36 -16.43 -1.25 -6.04
C MET A 36 -15.46 -2.16 -6.81
N ASP A 37 -15.99 -2.92 -7.74
CA ASP A 37 -15.24 -3.78 -8.66
C ASP A 37 -15.92 -3.70 -10.03
N ILE A 38 -15.46 -2.77 -10.84
CA ILE A 38 -16.00 -2.46 -12.15
C ILE A 38 -14.87 -2.40 -13.18
N PRO A 39 -15.15 -2.46 -14.50
CA PRO A 39 -14.09 -2.32 -15.49
C PRO A 39 -13.21 -1.12 -15.26
N GLY A 40 -11.89 -1.36 -15.13
CA GLY A 40 -10.87 -0.33 -14.92
C GLY A 40 -10.81 0.30 -13.52
N THR A 41 -11.58 -0.20 -12.53
CA THR A 41 -11.52 0.32 -11.16
C THR A 41 -11.82 -0.76 -10.12
N TYR A 42 -10.92 -0.90 -9.15
CA TYR A 42 -11.11 -1.75 -7.98
C TYR A 42 -10.88 -0.89 -6.73
N TYR A 43 -11.86 -0.84 -5.81
CA TYR A 43 -11.84 0.05 -4.65
C TYR A 43 -12.24 -0.68 -3.38
N CYS A 44 -11.43 -0.54 -2.34
CA CYS A 44 -11.67 -1.08 -1.02
C CYS A 44 -11.65 0.02 0.04
N VAL A 45 -12.41 -0.17 1.12
CA VAL A 45 -12.42 0.71 2.28
C VAL A 45 -12.22 -0.06 3.58
N GLY A 46 -11.50 0.53 4.52
CA GLY A 46 -11.25 -0.01 5.85
C GLY A 46 -10.37 0.92 6.66
N GLY A 47 -10.38 0.81 7.99
CA GLY A 47 -9.55 1.66 8.85
C GLY A 47 -9.79 3.16 8.68
N ARG A 48 -10.99 3.58 8.28
CA ARG A 48 -11.38 4.98 7.94
C ARG A 48 -10.66 5.55 6.71
N THR A 49 -10.09 4.69 5.86
CA THR A 49 -9.48 5.12 4.61
C THR A 49 -9.96 4.23 3.45
N GLY A 50 -9.83 4.73 2.24
CA GLY A 50 -10.06 3.97 1.05
C GLY A 50 -8.79 3.84 0.22
N PHE A 51 -8.68 2.73 -0.50
CA PHE A 51 -7.61 2.51 -1.46
C PHE A 51 -8.19 1.97 -2.76
N ALA A 52 -7.86 2.60 -3.87
CA ALA A 52 -8.32 2.18 -5.18
C ALA A 52 -7.16 2.10 -6.18
N ILE A 53 -7.31 1.16 -7.09
CA ILE A 53 -6.54 1.14 -8.34
C ILE A 53 -7.44 1.55 -9.50
N ARG A 54 -6.87 2.25 -10.46
CA ARG A 54 -7.51 2.67 -11.68
C ARG A 54 -6.64 2.38 -12.88
N GLU A 55 -7.25 1.88 -13.95
CA GLU A 55 -6.55 1.60 -15.19
C GLU A 55 -5.98 2.88 -15.82
N ALA A 56 -4.71 2.82 -16.23
CA ALA A 56 -4.08 3.89 -16.99
C ALA A 56 -4.72 4.03 -18.38
N PRO A 57 -4.80 5.25 -18.94
CA PRO A 57 -5.02 5.44 -20.37
C PRO A 57 -4.00 4.62 -21.18
N GLU A 58 -4.40 4.14 -22.35
CA GLU A 58 -3.57 3.24 -23.16
C GLU A 58 -2.17 3.82 -23.46
N GLU A 59 -2.10 5.11 -23.74
CA GLU A 59 -0.85 5.84 -24.01
C GLU A 59 0.14 5.89 -22.84
N ASN A 60 -0.34 5.65 -21.60
CA ASN A 60 0.48 5.71 -20.38
C ASN A 60 0.77 4.33 -19.76
N ARG A 61 0.20 3.24 -20.30
CA ARG A 61 0.31 1.91 -19.68
C ARG A 61 1.73 1.37 -19.61
N GLY A 62 2.59 1.79 -20.51
CA GLY A 62 4.00 1.37 -20.57
C GLY A 62 5.00 2.26 -19.81
N ASP A 63 4.53 3.34 -19.16
CA ASP A 63 5.43 4.34 -18.54
C ASP A 63 6.20 3.81 -17.33
N GLY A 64 5.60 2.86 -16.59
CA GLY A 64 6.13 2.35 -15.33
C GLY A 64 6.10 3.39 -14.21
N PHE A 65 6.36 2.94 -12.99
CA PHE A 65 6.45 3.81 -11.83
C PHE A 65 7.92 4.09 -11.47
N ASP A 66 8.21 5.34 -11.14
CA ASP A 66 9.51 5.77 -10.63
C ASP A 66 9.30 6.69 -9.44
N GLN A 67 9.66 6.22 -8.24
CA GLN A 67 9.53 6.96 -6.98
C GLN A 67 10.34 8.25 -6.92
N ASN A 68 11.33 8.42 -7.81
CA ASN A 68 12.19 9.61 -7.84
C ASN A 68 11.61 10.72 -8.72
N ARG A 69 10.52 10.43 -9.45
CA ARG A 69 9.79 11.47 -10.20
C ARG A 69 8.90 12.27 -9.24
N ILE A 70 8.62 13.51 -9.61
CA ILE A 70 7.71 14.38 -8.84
C ILE A 70 6.34 13.71 -8.77
N GLY A 71 5.86 13.48 -7.54
CA GLY A 71 4.58 12.83 -7.27
C GLY A 71 4.66 11.90 -6.07
N LEU A 72 4.12 10.71 -6.22
CA LEU A 72 4.13 9.69 -5.17
C LEU A 72 5.53 9.10 -4.99
N HIS A 73 6.01 9.04 -3.75
CA HIS A 73 7.22 8.29 -3.39
C HIS A 73 6.86 6.86 -2.94
N HIS A 74 5.98 6.74 -1.96
CA HIS A 74 5.43 5.46 -1.47
C HIS A 74 4.14 5.71 -0.69
N ILE A 75 3.43 4.63 -0.39
CA ILE A 75 2.25 4.62 0.48
C ILE A 75 2.54 3.70 1.66
N CYS A 76 2.28 4.19 2.87
CA CYS A 76 2.47 3.41 4.09
C CYS A 76 1.14 3.12 4.78
N PHE A 77 0.87 1.83 5.02
CA PHE A 77 -0.24 1.37 5.84
C PHE A 77 0.26 1.16 7.28
N ARG A 78 -0.53 1.60 8.25
CA ARG A 78 -0.19 1.43 9.65
C ARG A 78 -0.75 0.11 10.21
N ALA A 79 0.14 -0.77 10.63
CA ALA A 79 -0.19 -1.97 11.39
C ALA A 79 -0.50 -1.64 12.85
N ARG A 80 -1.19 -2.54 13.55
CA ARG A 80 -1.54 -2.38 14.98
C ARG A 80 -0.43 -2.90 15.89
N THR A 81 0.28 -3.92 15.45
CA THR A 81 1.34 -4.57 16.22
C THR A 81 2.58 -4.82 15.34
N ARG A 82 3.68 -5.13 15.99
CA ARG A 82 4.92 -5.54 15.30
C ARG A 82 4.73 -6.90 14.60
N GLU A 83 3.98 -7.79 15.22
CA GLU A 83 3.65 -9.12 14.69
C GLU A 83 2.81 -9.02 13.40
N ASP A 84 1.92 -8.02 13.29
CA ASP A 84 1.18 -7.75 12.05
C ASP A 84 2.11 -7.41 10.88
N VAL A 85 3.22 -6.73 11.14
CA VAL A 85 4.24 -6.43 10.11
C VAL A 85 4.94 -7.70 9.65
N ASP A 86 5.28 -8.60 10.58
CA ASP A 86 5.89 -9.90 10.26
C ASP A 86 4.93 -10.79 9.46
N GLU A 87 3.64 -10.82 9.86
CA GLU A 87 2.60 -11.56 9.14
C GLU A 87 2.40 -10.99 7.72
N ALA A 88 2.37 -9.67 7.59
CA ALA A 88 2.26 -9.00 6.31
C ALA A 88 3.46 -9.30 5.40
N HIS A 89 4.68 -9.38 5.95
CA HIS A 89 5.86 -9.77 5.18
C HIS A 89 5.71 -11.18 4.60
N ALA A 90 5.30 -12.14 5.41
CA ALA A 90 5.06 -13.51 4.95
C ALA A 90 4.00 -13.55 3.84
N PHE A 91 2.89 -12.82 4.03
CA PHE A 91 1.81 -12.75 3.06
C PHE A 91 2.24 -12.15 1.71
N VAL A 92 2.89 -10.99 1.70
CA VAL A 92 3.29 -10.33 0.45
C VAL A 92 4.39 -11.11 -0.28
N LYS A 93 5.24 -11.82 0.45
CA LYS A 93 6.22 -12.74 -0.11
C LYS A 93 5.54 -13.91 -0.82
N ASP A 94 4.54 -14.54 -0.20
CA ASP A 94 3.75 -15.63 -0.80
C ASP A 94 2.90 -15.12 -1.98
N LEU A 95 2.48 -13.86 -1.95
CA LEU A 95 1.78 -13.20 -3.05
C LEU A 95 2.68 -12.98 -4.27
N GLY A 96 4.00 -13.08 -4.09
CA GLY A 96 4.99 -12.88 -5.15
C GLY A 96 5.39 -11.42 -5.37
N ALA A 97 5.15 -10.54 -4.38
CA ALA A 97 5.59 -9.16 -4.44
C ALA A 97 7.13 -9.05 -4.43
N GLU A 98 7.65 -8.05 -5.13
CA GLU A 98 9.07 -7.69 -5.02
C GLU A 98 9.33 -7.06 -3.64
N ILE A 99 10.19 -7.68 -2.84
CA ILE A 99 10.53 -7.20 -1.50
C ILE A 99 11.73 -6.27 -1.60
N VAL A 100 11.54 -5.00 -1.24
CA VAL A 100 12.64 -4.02 -1.17
C VAL A 100 13.43 -4.20 0.10
N HIS A 101 12.75 -4.28 1.26
CA HIS A 101 13.33 -4.76 2.50
C HIS A 101 12.32 -5.53 3.35
N GLY A 102 12.81 -6.55 4.04
CA GLY A 102 12.05 -7.32 5.01
C GLY A 102 11.82 -6.54 6.31
N PRO A 103 11.27 -7.21 7.36
CA PRO A 103 11.00 -6.55 8.62
C PRO A 103 12.29 -6.02 9.27
N GLU A 104 12.33 -4.72 9.50
CA GLU A 104 13.48 -4.06 10.12
C GLU A 104 13.09 -2.82 10.91
N GLU A 105 13.93 -2.43 11.84
CA GLU A 105 13.80 -1.18 12.59
C GLU A 105 14.41 -0.01 11.79
N ALA A 106 13.81 1.17 11.92
CA ALA A 106 14.31 2.40 11.32
C ALA A 106 14.24 3.57 12.29
N MET A 107 15.06 4.59 12.02
CA MET A 107 15.21 5.74 12.92
C MET A 107 14.15 6.83 12.75
N TRP A 108 13.09 6.58 11.97
CA TRP A 108 12.03 7.57 11.69
C TRP A 108 11.20 7.94 12.92
N ALA A 109 11.02 6.98 13.83
CA ALA A 109 10.39 7.18 15.14
C ALA A 109 10.88 6.10 16.12
N PRO A 110 10.78 6.32 17.45
CA PRO A 110 11.12 5.30 18.42
C PRO A 110 10.29 4.03 18.21
N GLY A 111 10.97 2.89 18.02
CA GLY A 111 10.32 1.59 17.78
C GLY A 111 9.65 1.44 16.42
N TYR A 112 10.01 2.31 15.45
CA TYR A 112 9.56 2.18 14.08
C TYR A 112 10.00 0.84 13.49
N TYR A 113 9.05 0.06 12.96
CA TYR A 113 9.30 -1.26 12.41
C TYR A 113 8.48 -1.44 11.14
N SER A 114 9.09 -1.82 10.03
CA SER A 114 8.39 -1.87 8.75
C SER A 114 8.94 -2.87 7.77
N ILE A 115 8.13 -3.11 6.73
CA ILE A 115 8.51 -3.77 5.47
C ILE A 115 8.23 -2.80 4.33
N LEU A 116 9.00 -2.93 3.25
CA LEU A 116 8.81 -2.21 2.00
C LEU A 116 8.80 -3.19 0.83
N PHE A 117 7.79 -3.10 -0.02
CA PHE A 117 7.61 -3.96 -1.18
C PHE A 117 6.99 -3.20 -2.35
N GLU A 118 6.96 -3.82 -3.50
CA GLU A 118 6.43 -3.20 -4.72
C GLU A 118 5.19 -3.96 -5.22
N ASP A 119 4.26 -3.21 -5.78
CA ASP A 119 3.16 -3.76 -6.55
C ASP A 119 3.61 -4.16 -7.97
N PRO A 120 2.73 -4.70 -8.84
CA PRO A 120 3.11 -5.12 -10.20
C PRO A 120 3.69 -4.01 -11.10
N ASP A 121 3.39 -2.74 -10.83
CA ASP A 121 3.95 -1.59 -11.55
C ASP A 121 5.24 -1.05 -10.92
N GLY A 122 5.68 -1.60 -9.78
CA GLY A 122 6.78 -1.08 -9.00
C GLY A 122 6.39 0.05 -8.05
N ILE A 123 5.09 0.29 -7.85
CA ILE A 123 4.62 1.27 -6.85
C ILE A 123 4.99 0.75 -5.46
N ARG A 124 5.69 1.59 -4.70
CA ARG A 124 6.19 1.20 -3.38
C ARG A 124 5.12 1.30 -2.30
N LEU A 125 4.95 0.18 -1.61
CA LEU A 125 4.02 0.02 -0.50
C LEU A 125 4.82 -0.35 0.76
N GLU A 126 4.54 0.35 1.83
CA GLU A 126 5.12 0.11 3.16
C GLU A 126 4.03 -0.33 4.12
N ILE A 127 4.38 -1.24 5.03
CA ILE A 127 3.55 -1.55 6.18
C ILE A 127 4.42 -1.33 7.40
N ASN A 128 3.98 -0.41 8.28
CA ASN A 128 4.74 -0.05 9.47
C ASN A 128 3.96 -0.25 10.77
N PHE A 129 4.71 -0.43 11.83
CA PHE A 129 4.25 -0.30 13.21
C PHE A 129 5.08 0.77 13.93
N VAL A 130 4.39 1.64 14.66
CA VAL A 130 5.03 2.63 15.55
C VAL A 130 4.30 2.58 16.89
N PRO A 131 4.99 2.26 18.00
CA PRO A 131 4.35 2.15 19.30
C PRO A 131 3.81 3.49 19.81
N GLY A 132 2.73 3.44 20.59
CA GLY A 132 2.13 4.60 21.24
C GLY A 132 1.62 5.65 20.23
N LYS A 133 1.97 6.92 20.49
CA LYS A 133 1.59 8.04 19.62
C LYS A 133 2.63 8.35 18.53
N GLY A 134 3.71 7.55 18.44
CA GLY A 134 4.81 7.81 17.51
C GLY A 134 5.49 9.15 17.80
N LEU A 135 5.52 10.02 16.79
CA LEU A 135 6.08 11.37 16.91
C LEU A 135 5.12 12.39 17.53
N LEU A 136 3.84 12.02 17.70
CA LEU A 136 2.87 12.88 18.39
C LEU A 136 3.07 12.79 19.89
N LYS A 137 3.38 13.91 20.51
CA LYS A 137 3.57 14.04 21.96
C LYS A 137 2.29 14.46 22.66
#